data_0a0dc5d9947fc37ae7fcb9cfabf41d5f
#
_entry.id   0a0dc5d9947fc37ae7fcb9cfabf41d5f
#
_cell.length_a   1.000
_cell.length_b   1.000
_cell.length_c   1.000
_cell.angle_alpha   90.00
_cell.angle_beta   90.00
_cell.angle_gamma   90.00
#
_symmetry.space_group_name_H-M   'P 1'
#
loop_
_entity.id
_entity.type
_entity.pdbx_description
1 polymer ?
#
loop_
_entity_poly.entity_id
_entity_poly.type
_entity_poly.pdbx_seq_one_letter_code
_entity_poly.pdbx_strand_id
1 'polypeptide(L)'
;MCGRYATTRGAGDLSGLFEAVDETAGELAADHNVAPTDPVPLVRIGAAGHRALSRGRWGLVPPWSRSPAGAARMINARAETVATSRAYAPSFARRRCLVPADGWYEWVRLADGAKQPYYMTPRDGSVLAFAGIWSVWDGPDATLLTFSVLTTAAVGELAEVHDRMPLLLPPERWATWLDDGADRAELLAPPPLDWLAGLEVRPVGRAVGDVRNDGPGLTARVPLARPGEPAEPTLF
;
A
#
# COMPACT_ATOMS: atom_id res chain seq x y z
N MET A 1 -11.43 -0.92 1.73
CA MET A 1 -10.21 -0.23 2.24
C MET A 1 -9.02 -1.08 1.85
N CYS A 2 -7.96 -0.46 1.27
CA CYS A 2 -6.75 -1.18 0.87
C CYS A 2 -6.18 -1.96 2.06
N GLY A 3 -6.44 -3.25 2.10
CA GLY A 3 -6.01 -4.16 3.15
C GLY A 3 -5.08 -5.26 2.65
N ARG A 4 -4.73 -5.23 1.36
CA ARG A 4 -3.86 -6.20 0.71
C ARG A 4 -3.21 -5.60 -0.53
N TYR A 5 -1.93 -5.82 -0.76
CA TYR A 5 -1.23 -5.37 -1.95
C TYR A 5 -0.08 -6.32 -2.32
N ALA A 6 0.59 -6.07 -3.44
CA ALA A 6 1.77 -6.81 -3.86
C ALA A 6 2.97 -5.86 -3.97
N THR A 7 4.17 -6.34 -3.59
CA THR A 7 5.45 -5.65 -3.77
C THR A 7 6.52 -6.70 -4.06
N THR A 8 7.00 -6.76 -5.30
CA THR A 8 7.86 -7.87 -5.75
C THR A 8 9.24 -7.42 -6.21
N ARG A 9 9.48 -6.10 -6.26
CA ARG A 9 10.76 -5.55 -6.71
C ARG A 9 11.84 -5.70 -5.65
N GLY A 10 13.03 -6.09 -6.07
CA GLY A 10 14.20 -6.19 -5.20
C GLY A 10 14.72 -4.83 -4.74
N ALA A 11 15.60 -4.84 -3.73
CA ALA A 11 16.15 -3.63 -3.13
C ALA A 11 16.91 -2.76 -4.15
N GLY A 12 17.67 -3.37 -5.07
CA GLY A 12 18.40 -2.64 -6.11
C GLY A 12 17.48 -1.89 -7.07
N ASP A 13 16.39 -2.54 -7.53
CA ASP A 13 15.41 -1.92 -8.42
C ASP A 13 14.69 -0.75 -7.74
N LEU A 14 14.25 -0.94 -6.49
CA LEU A 14 13.57 0.11 -5.73
C LEU A 14 14.51 1.25 -5.38
N SER A 15 15.76 0.98 -4.99
CA SER A 15 16.75 2.00 -4.70
C SER A 15 17.05 2.86 -5.94
N GLY A 16 17.20 2.23 -7.11
CA GLY A 16 17.38 2.95 -8.38
C GLY A 16 16.18 3.79 -8.76
N LEU A 17 14.96 3.21 -8.68
CA LEU A 17 13.73 3.89 -9.06
C LEU A 17 13.43 5.11 -8.19
N PHE A 18 13.61 4.99 -6.88
CA PHE A 18 13.28 6.05 -5.92
C PHE A 18 14.48 6.95 -5.56
N GLU A 19 15.66 6.73 -6.17
CA GLU A 19 16.90 7.44 -5.84
C GLU A 19 17.17 7.39 -4.35
N ALA A 20 17.10 6.20 -3.76
CA ALA A 20 17.19 5.96 -2.32
C ALA A 20 18.41 5.11 -1.96
N VAL A 21 19.02 5.40 -0.82
CA VAL A 21 20.06 4.55 -0.24
C VAL A 21 19.40 3.31 0.37
N ASP A 22 19.92 2.13 0.04
CA ASP A 22 19.41 0.88 0.60
C ASP A 22 19.85 0.70 2.08
N GLU A 23 18.86 0.75 2.98
CA GLU A 23 19.02 0.41 4.40
C GLU A 23 18.45 -0.99 4.73
N THR A 24 18.06 -1.78 3.71
CA THR A 24 17.47 -3.11 3.91
C THR A 24 18.50 -4.24 3.91
N ALA A 25 19.77 -3.93 3.66
CA ALA A 25 20.87 -4.89 3.43
C ALA A 25 20.59 -5.85 2.25
N GLY A 26 19.78 -5.43 1.28
CA GLY A 26 19.39 -6.26 0.14
C GLY A 26 18.34 -7.32 0.46
N GLU A 27 17.82 -7.37 1.68
CA GLU A 27 16.91 -8.42 2.17
C GLU A 27 15.43 -8.07 1.90
N LEU A 28 15.06 -7.89 0.62
CA LEU A 28 13.66 -7.76 0.22
C LEU A 28 13.23 -9.00 -0.57
N ALA A 29 12.30 -9.75 -0.02
CA ALA A 29 11.63 -10.83 -0.74
C ALA A 29 10.44 -10.28 -1.54
N ALA A 30 10.19 -10.88 -2.71
CA ALA A 30 8.95 -10.64 -3.43
C ALA A 30 7.76 -11.14 -2.60
N ASP A 31 6.72 -10.34 -2.51
CA ASP A 31 5.48 -10.69 -1.79
C ASP A 31 4.28 -10.25 -2.64
N HIS A 32 3.53 -11.23 -3.14
CA HIS A 32 2.34 -10.99 -3.97
C HIS A 32 1.06 -10.84 -3.13
N ASN A 33 1.16 -10.95 -1.81
CA ASN A 33 0.00 -10.99 -0.93
C ASN A 33 0.23 -10.32 0.43
N VAL A 34 0.92 -9.18 0.41
CA VAL A 34 1.23 -8.40 1.62
C VAL A 34 0.00 -8.20 2.48
N ALA A 35 0.08 -8.63 3.72
CA ALA A 35 -0.99 -8.54 4.70
C ALA A 35 -0.66 -7.53 5.83
N PRO A 36 -1.67 -7.06 6.58
CA PRO A 36 -1.44 -6.24 7.76
C PRO A 36 -0.41 -6.85 8.70
N THR A 37 0.52 -6.04 9.14
CA THR A 37 1.66 -6.33 10.03
C THR A 37 2.89 -6.95 9.37
N ASP A 38 2.88 -7.22 8.07
CA ASP A 38 4.06 -7.69 7.37
C ASP A 38 5.15 -6.61 7.29
N PRO A 39 6.42 -7.01 7.35
CA PRO A 39 7.55 -6.12 7.14
C PRO A 39 7.84 -5.98 5.64
N VAL A 40 7.66 -4.79 5.09
CA VAL A 40 7.72 -4.50 3.65
C VAL A 40 8.53 -3.22 3.37
N PRO A 41 8.96 -2.98 2.11
CA PRO A 41 9.73 -1.80 1.78
C PRO A 41 8.92 -0.51 1.92
N LEU A 42 9.59 0.54 2.36
CA LEU A 42 9.15 1.93 2.29
C LEU A 42 10.33 2.87 2.01
N VAL A 43 10.06 3.98 1.33
CA VAL A 43 11.05 5.03 1.07
C VAL A 43 10.69 6.25 1.92
N ARG A 44 11.65 6.73 2.71
CA ARG A 44 11.50 7.86 3.62
C ARG A 44 12.73 8.76 3.56
N ILE A 45 12.66 9.94 4.17
CA ILE A 45 13.88 10.70 4.43
C ILE A 45 14.57 10.09 5.65
N GLY A 46 15.80 9.62 5.43
CA GLY A 46 16.67 9.07 6.46
C GLY A 46 17.31 10.16 7.34
N ALA A 47 18.06 9.74 8.36
CA ALA A 47 18.68 10.65 9.32
C ALA A 47 19.69 11.62 8.66
N ALA A 48 20.32 11.22 7.55
CA ALA A 48 21.28 12.04 6.82
C ALA A 48 20.64 12.98 5.77
N GLY A 49 19.29 13.08 5.74
CA GLY A 49 18.58 14.00 4.86
C GLY A 49 18.40 13.51 3.42
N HIS A 50 18.82 12.30 3.07
CA HIS A 50 18.58 11.67 1.78
C HIS A 50 17.42 10.66 1.84
N ARG A 51 16.92 10.24 0.67
CA ARG A 51 15.95 9.16 0.59
C ARG A 51 16.59 7.85 1.00
N ALA A 52 15.93 7.10 1.86
CA ALA A 52 16.36 5.80 2.35
C ALA A 52 15.26 4.75 2.07
N LEU A 53 15.64 3.65 1.45
CA LEU A 53 14.82 2.45 1.33
C LEU A 53 14.98 1.63 2.60
N SER A 54 13.91 1.49 3.36
CA SER A 54 13.92 0.82 4.67
C SER A 54 12.83 -0.27 4.69
N ARG A 55 12.91 -1.20 5.65
CA ARG A 55 11.81 -2.14 5.96
C ARG A 55 10.98 -1.59 7.11
N GLY A 56 9.67 -1.50 6.91
CA GLY A 56 8.73 -1.09 7.95
C GLY A 56 7.57 -2.06 8.06
N ARG A 57 7.00 -2.18 9.25
CA ARG A 57 5.83 -3.00 9.52
C ARG A 57 4.56 -2.26 9.14
N TRP A 58 3.72 -2.86 8.31
CA TRP A 58 2.44 -2.26 7.90
C TRP A 58 1.41 -2.28 9.03
N GLY A 59 1.10 -1.13 9.54
CA GLY A 59 0.24 -0.89 10.69
C GLY A 59 0.96 0.01 11.69
N LEU A 60 0.67 1.32 11.61
CA LEU A 60 1.34 2.35 12.40
C LEU A 60 1.12 2.13 13.91
N VAL A 61 2.19 2.20 14.67
CA VAL A 61 2.15 2.22 16.12
C VAL A 61 2.60 3.61 16.59
N PRO A 62 1.70 4.42 17.16
CA PRO A 62 2.08 5.71 17.72
C PRO A 62 3.17 5.56 18.80
N PRO A 63 4.11 6.51 18.94
CA PRO A 63 5.22 6.39 19.90
C PRO A 63 4.78 6.23 21.35
N TRP A 64 3.61 6.75 21.69
CA TRP A 64 3.04 6.65 23.05
C TRP A 64 2.23 5.38 23.31
N SER A 65 2.11 4.48 22.34
CA SER A 65 1.40 3.22 22.52
C SER A 65 2.12 2.33 23.52
N ARG A 66 1.37 1.69 24.41
CA ARG A 66 1.91 0.73 25.37
C ARG A 66 2.31 -0.60 24.73
N SER A 67 1.73 -0.90 23.55
CA SER A 67 1.91 -2.19 22.88
C SER A 67 1.64 -2.04 21.38
N PRO A 68 2.31 -2.83 20.51
CA PRO A 68 2.04 -2.87 19.07
C PRO A 68 0.81 -3.70 18.68
N ALA A 69 0.10 -4.29 19.62
CA ALA A 69 -1.04 -5.21 19.37
C ALA A 69 -2.17 -4.57 18.54
N GLY A 70 -2.30 -3.24 18.54
CA GLY A 70 -3.30 -2.51 17.75
C GLY A 70 -2.93 -2.23 16.30
N ALA A 71 -1.71 -2.56 15.87
CA ALA A 71 -1.15 -2.18 14.57
C ALA A 71 -2.01 -2.62 13.37
N ALA A 72 -2.58 -3.82 13.40
CA ALA A 72 -3.43 -4.33 12.31
C ALA A 72 -4.68 -3.47 12.03
N ARG A 73 -5.11 -2.63 12.97
CA ARG A 73 -6.22 -1.68 12.79
C ARG A 73 -5.75 -0.30 12.30
N MET A 74 -4.44 -0.10 12.24
CA MET A 74 -3.78 1.16 11.91
C MET A 74 -3.03 1.08 10.57
N ILE A 75 -3.48 0.20 9.67
CA ILE A 75 -2.86 0.01 8.35
C ILE A 75 -3.17 1.16 7.40
N ASN A 76 -4.31 1.81 7.57
CA ASN A 76 -4.75 2.91 6.72
C ASN A 76 -5.10 4.17 7.52
N ALA A 77 -4.75 5.32 6.96
CA ALA A 77 -5.16 6.65 7.42
C ALA A 77 -5.99 7.34 6.34
N ARG A 78 -7.15 7.90 6.69
CA ARG A 78 -7.96 8.66 5.72
C ARG A 78 -7.33 10.01 5.44
N ALA A 79 -7.14 10.36 4.16
CA ALA A 79 -6.60 11.65 3.73
C ALA A 79 -7.39 12.83 4.35
N GLU A 80 -8.71 12.71 4.42
CA GLU A 80 -9.62 13.75 4.92
C GLU A 80 -9.41 14.10 6.41
N THR A 81 -8.87 13.17 7.19
CA THR A 81 -8.73 13.35 8.65
C THR A 81 -7.30 13.17 9.15
N VAL A 82 -6.35 12.82 8.29
CA VAL A 82 -4.96 12.51 8.70
C VAL A 82 -4.29 13.67 9.42
N ALA A 83 -4.57 14.90 8.99
CA ALA A 83 -3.98 16.12 9.56
C ALA A 83 -4.50 16.46 10.97
N THR A 84 -5.66 15.96 11.36
CA THR A 84 -6.31 16.25 12.65
C THR A 84 -6.40 15.05 13.58
N SER A 85 -6.17 13.85 13.07
CA SER A 85 -6.19 12.62 13.85
C SER A 85 -5.06 12.58 14.88
N ARG A 86 -5.38 12.42 16.17
CA ARG A 86 -4.37 12.32 17.24
C ARG A 86 -3.31 11.26 16.96
N ALA A 87 -3.68 10.16 16.31
CA ALA A 87 -2.77 9.06 16.03
C ALA A 87 -1.87 9.34 14.81
N TYR A 88 -2.34 10.08 13.82
CA TYR A 88 -1.67 10.22 12.53
C TYR A 88 -1.06 11.60 12.30
N ALA A 89 -1.64 12.68 12.85
CA ALA A 89 -1.22 14.06 12.58
C ALA A 89 0.27 14.31 12.85
N PRO A 90 0.90 13.81 13.93
CA PRO A 90 2.33 14.00 14.15
C PRO A 90 3.20 13.35 13.04
N SER A 91 2.80 12.16 12.56
CA SER A 91 3.50 11.48 11.47
C SER A 91 3.24 12.16 10.14
N PHE A 92 2.02 12.57 9.85
CA PHE A 92 1.68 13.31 8.65
C PHE A 92 2.44 14.64 8.54
N ALA A 93 2.67 15.29 9.66
CA ALA A 93 3.39 16.56 9.70
C ALA A 93 4.87 16.45 9.29
N ARG A 94 5.58 15.35 9.66
CA ARG A 94 7.05 15.28 9.58
C ARG A 94 7.61 13.93 9.17
N ARG A 95 6.78 12.91 8.99
CA ARG A 95 7.22 11.53 8.78
C ARG A 95 6.41 10.89 7.67
N ARG A 96 6.51 11.48 6.46
CA ARG A 96 5.89 10.94 5.26
C ARG A 96 6.84 9.95 4.58
N CYS A 97 6.27 8.95 3.91
CA CYS A 97 7.01 7.95 3.14
C CYS A 97 6.26 7.59 1.87
N LEU A 98 6.96 6.97 0.93
CA LEU A 98 6.38 6.30 -0.22
C LEU A 98 6.36 4.80 0.08
N VAL A 99 5.26 4.15 -0.26
CA VAL A 99 5.14 2.70 -0.11
C VAL A 99 5.10 2.09 -1.51
N PRO A 100 6.20 1.43 -1.96
CA PRO A 100 6.26 0.79 -3.27
C PRO A 100 5.27 -0.37 -3.37
N ALA A 101 4.53 -0.44 -4.47
CA ALA A 101 3.60 -1.52 -4.75
C ALA A 101 3.53 -1.82 -6.24
N ASP A 102 3.37 -3.09 -6.62
CA ASP A 102 3.06 -3.48 -8.00
C ASP A 102 1.55 -3.31 -8.29
N GLY A 103 0.74 -3.27 -7.25
CA GLY A 103 -0.71 -3.11 -7.30
C GLY A 103 -1.35 -3.49 -5.97
N TRP A 104 -2.67 -3.33 -5.86
CA TRP A 104 -3.41 -3.66 -4.65
C TRP A 104 -4.66 -4.46 -4.95
N TYR A 105 -5.22 -5.11 -3.94
CA TYR A 105 -6.44 -5.92 -4.04
C TYR A 105 -7.60 -5.24 -3.33
N GLU A 106 -8.80 -5.36 -3.92
CA GLU A 106 -10.09 -5.06 -3.29
C GLU A 106 -11.11 -6.14 -3.64
N TRP A 107 -12.19 -6.23 -2.88
CA TRP A 107 -13.18 -7.28 -3.01
C TRP A 107 -14.57 -6.71 -3.27
N VAL A 108 -15.17 -7.13 -4.36
CA VAL A 108 -16.59 -6.88 -4.65
C VAL A 108 -17.43 -8.00 -4.05
N ARG A 109 -18.49 -7.64 -3.33
CA ARG A 109 -19.47 -8.61 -2.86
C ARG A 109 -20.44 -8.92 -3.99
N LEU A 110 -20.54 -10.18 -4.39
CA LEU A 110 -21.46 -10.66 -5.39
C LEU A 110 -22.88 -10.85 -4.81
N ALA A 111 -23.87 -11.02 -5.68
CA ALA A 111 -25.28 -11.19 -5.30
C ALA A 111 -25.53 -12.45 -4.44
N ASP A 112 -24.74 -13.51 -4.62
CA ASP A 112 -24.75 -14.74 -3.83
C ASP A 112 -24.04 -14.62 -2.47
N GLY A 113 -23.50 -13.42 -2.15
CA GLY A 113 -22.76 -13.15 -0.93
C GLY A 113 -21.26 -13.52 -0.99
N ALA A 114 -20.81 -14.18 -2.05
CA ALA A 114 -19.41 -14.46 -2.27
C ALA A 114 -18.61 -13.16 -2.51
N LYS A 115 -17.30 -13.23 -2.35
CA LYS A 115 -16.40 -12.11 -2.62
C LYS A 115 -15.53 -12.43 -3.83
N GLN A 116 -15.57 -11.55 -4.83
CA GLN A 116 -14.69 -11.58 -5.99
C GLN A 116 -13.55 -10.59 -5.77
N PRO A 117 -12.30 -11.04 -5.67
CA PRO A 117 -11.15 -10.14 -5.60
C PRO A 117 -10.83 -9.56 -6.97
N TYR A 118 -10.42 -8.30 -6.96
CA TYR A 118 -9.87 -7.57 -8.09
C TYR A 118 -8.48 -7.08 -7.74
N TYR A 119 -7.61 -7.04 -8.73
CA TYR A 119 -6.26 -6.49 -8.63
C TYR A 119 -6.14 -5.26 -9.51
N MET A 120 -5.71 -4.15 -8.93
CA MET A 120 -5.47 -2.89 -9.60
C MET A 120 -3.97 -2.70 -9.74
N THR A 121 -3.48 -2.49 -10.97
CA THR A 121 -2.05 -2.42 -11.28
C THR A 121 -1.81 -1.54 -12.52
N PRO A 122 -0.64 -0.92 -12.68
CA PRO A 122 -0.30 -0.22 -13.92
C PRO A 122 -0.27 -1.17 -15.12
N ARG A 123 -0.84 -0.73 -16.25
CA ARG A 123 -0.85 -1.53 -17.50
C ARG A 123 0.53 -1.77 -18.08
N ASP A 124 1.47 -0.86 -17.83
CA ASP A 124 2.86 -0.91 -18.30
C ASP A 124 3.78 -1.67 -17.33
N GLY A 125 3.25 -2.18 -16.22
CA GLY A 125 4.02 -2.89 -15.20
C GLY A 125 4.94 -2.01 -14.36
N SER A 126 4.76 -0.68 -14.39
CA SER A 126 5.50 0.25 -13.55
C SER A 126 5.14 0.05 -12.06
N VAL A 127 6.01 0.54 -11.17
CA VAL A 127 5.80 0.49 -9.73
C VAL A 127 4.97 1.69 -9.29
N LEU A 128 3.94 1.45 -8.51
CA LEU A 128 3.16 2.47 -7.83
C LEU A 128 3.88 2.95 -6.56
N ALA A 129 3.65 4.21 -6.20
CA ALA A 129 3.98 4.73 -4.88
C ALA A 129 2.68 5.11 -4.15
N PHE A 130 2.34 4.40 -3.08
CA PHE A 130 1.28 4.84 -2.19
C PHE A 130 1.80 5.91 -1.24
N ALA A 131 1.03 6.95 -1.00
CA ALA A 131 1.30 7.91 0.05
C ALA A 131 1.23 7.21 1.41
N GLY A 132 2.31 7.30 2.18
CA GLY A 132 2.41 6.70 3.49
C GLY A 132 2.85 7.70 4.55
N ILE A 133 2.59 7.36 5.80
CA ILE A 133 3.13 8.02 6.99
C ILE A 133 3.74 6.98 7.90
N TRP A 134 4.84 7.32 8.56
CA TRP A 134 5.57 6.36 9.38
C TRP A 134 5.80 6.85 10.82
N SER A 135 6.12 5.93 11.69
CA SER A 135 6.46 6.17 13.09
C SER A 135 7.51 5.15 13.56
N VAL A 136 8.30 5.55 14.52
CA VAL A 136 9.11 4.63 15.32
C VAL A 136 8.39 4.42 16.65
N TRP A 137 8.26 3.17 17.03
CA TRP A 137 7.80 2.76 18.35
C TRP A 137 8.93 2.04 19.07
N ASP A 138 9.33 2.59 20.22
CA ASP A 138 10.36 2.01 21.08
C ASP A 138 9.69 1.26 22.21
N GLY A 139 9.67 -0.07 22.10
CA GLY A 139 9.14 -0.96 23.12
C GLY A 139 10.23 -1.55 23.99
N PRO A 140 9.86 -2.29 25.05
CA PRO A 140 10.82 -2.89 25.96
C PRO A 140 11.74 -3.92 25.30
N ASP A 141 11.25 -4.60 24.28
CA ASP A 141 11.97 -5.72 23.64
C ASP A 141 12.45 -5.40 22.22
N ALA A 142 11.94 -4.36 21.59
CA ALA A 142 12.29 -4.02 20.19
C ALA A 142 11.90 -2.59 19.82
N THR A 143 12.68 -1.99 18.91
CA THR A 143 12.32 -0.78 18.18
C THR A 143 11.67 -1.18 16.85
N LEU A 144 10.48 -0.65 16.55
CA LEU A 144 9.74 -0.95 15.32
C LEU A 144 9.57 0.29 14.46
N LEU A 145 10.05 0.24 13.22
CA LEU A 145 9.64 1.16 12.18
C LEU A 145 8.26 0.69 11.64
N THR A 146 7.25 1.52 11.76
CA THR A 146 5.88 1.17 11.38
C THR A 146 5.27 2.24 10.48
N PHE A 147 4.29 1.88 9.65
CA PHE A 147 3.67 2.84 8.74
C PHE A 147 2.18 2.56 8.50
N SER A 148 1.47 3.58 8.01
CA SER A 148 0.12 3.47 7.46
C SER A 148 0.11 3.99 6.03
N VAL A 149 -0.72 3.39 5.18
CA VAL A 149 -1.02 3.90 3.83
C VAL A 149 -2.16 4.93 3.94
N LEU A 150 -2.04 6.06 3.24
CA LEU A 150 -3.15 6.99 3.11
C LEU A 150 -4.17 6.47 2.10
N THR A 151 -5.44 6.66 2.43
CA THR A 151 -6.55 6.33 1.53
C THR A 151 -7.41 7.55 1.27
N THR A 152 -7.94 7.64 0.06
CA THR A 152 -8.86 8.68 -0.39
C THR A 152 -10.11 8.07 -1.00
N ALA A 153 -11.12 8.86 -1.34
CA ALA A 153 -12.27 8.39 -2.11
C ALA A 153 -11.79 7.81 -3.45
N ALA A 154 -12.34 6.68 -3.82
CA ALA A 154 -12.08 6.09 -5.13
C ALA A 154 -12.75 6.91 -6.23
N VAL A 155 -12.13 6.95 -7.41
CA VAL A 155 -12.61 7.71 -8.57
C VAL A 155 -12.60 6.84 -9.84
N GLY A 156 -13.42 7.21 -10.84
CA GLY A 156 -13.52 6.47 -12.10
C GLY A 156 -13.88 4.99 -11.89
N GLU A 157 -13.29 4.11 -12.68
CA GLU A 157 -13.53 2.65 -12.63
C GLU A 157 -13.17 2.03 -11.26
N LEU A 158 -12.26 2.64 -10.51
CA LEU A 158 -11.88 2.15 -9.19
C LEU A 158 -13.05 2.23 -8.19
N ALA A 159 -13.94 3.22 -8.35
CA ALA A 159 -15.12 3.40 -7.50
C ALA A 159 -16.18 2.30 -7.72
N GLU A 160 -16.15 1.58 -8.85
CA GLU A 160 -17.04 0.44 -9.11
C GLU A 160 -16.63 -0.79 -8.26
N VAL A 161 -15.35 -0.87 -7.84
CA VAL A 161 -14.84 -1.98 -7.05
C VAL A 161 -14.97 -1.69 -5.55
N HIS A 162 -14.58 -0.47 -5.14
CA HIS A 162 -14.62 -0.06 -3.73
C HIS A 162 -14.72 1.47 -3.62
N ASP A 163 -15.37 1.99 -2.55
CA ASP A 163 -15.52 3.42 -2.27
C ASP A 163 -14.21 4.14 -1.89
N ARG A 164 -13.15 3.38 -1.59
CA ARG A 164 -11.84 3.91 -1.21
C ARG A 164 -10.73 3.30 -2.05
N MET A 165 -9.66 4.10 -2.27
CA MET A 165 -8.42 3.65 -2.90
C MET A 165 -7.21 4.18 -2.12
N PRO A 166 -6.00 3.57 -2.25
CA PRO A 166 -4.78 4.19 -1.76
C PRO A 166 -4.60 5.56 -2.43
N LEU A 167 -4.07 6.52 -1.69
CA LEU A 167 -3.63 7.78 -2.28
C LEU A 167 -2.36 7.51 -3.09
N LEU A 168 -2.50 7.47 -4.41
CA LEU A 168 -1.41 7.22 -5.35
C LEU A 168 -0.62 8.51 -5.60
N LEU A 169 0.69 8.39 -5.67
CA LEU A 169 1.59 9.51 -5.94
C LEU A 169 2.34 9.27 -7.26
N PRO A 170 2.01 10.03 -8.31
CA PRO A 170 2.84 10.08 -9.52
C PRO A 170 4.28 10.51 -9.20
N PRO A 171 5.29 10.10 -10.00
CA PRO A 171 6.70 10.36 -9.72
C PRO A 171 7.05 11.83 -9.45
N GLU A 172 6.42 12.75 -10.16
CA GLU A 172 6.61 14.20 -9.99
C GLU A 172 6.17 14.73 -8.62
N ARG A 173 5.36 13.97 -7.88
CA ARG A 173 4.89 14.33 -6.53
C ARG A 173 5.72 13.73 -5.41
N TRP A 174 6.66 12.82 -5.68
CA TRP A 174 7.40 12.11 -4.64
C TRP A 174 8.27 13.03 -3.80
N ALA A 175 9.01 13.95 -4.45
CA ALA A 175 9.86 14.90 -3.73
C ALA A 175 9.04 15.80 -2.80
N THR A 176 7.96 16.39 -3.34
CA THR A 176 7.06 17.26 -2.56
C THR A 176 6.37 16.50 -1.42
N TRP A 177 5.97 15.23 -1.65
CA TRP A 177 5.40 14.40 -0.59
C TRP A 177 6.38 14.17 0.56
N LEU A 178 7.64 13.91 0.26
CA LEU A 178 8.68 13.64 1.26
C LEU A 178 9.20 14.89 1.95
N ASP A 179 9.03 16.09 1.37
CA ASP A 179 9.43 17.36 1.94
C ASP A 179 8.49 17.81 3.06
N ASP A 180 8.96 17.84 4.31
CA ASP A 180 8.17 18.20 5.48
C ASP A 180 7.76 19.70 5.53
N GLY A 181 8.40 20.55 4.73
CA GLY A 181 8.06 21.97 4.54
C GLY A 181 6.94 22.24 3.53
N ALA A 182 6.55 21.25 2.70
CA ALA A 182 5.55 21.43 1.65
C ALA A 182 4.13 21.71 2.20
N ASP A 183 3.32 22.47 1.43
CA ASP A 183 1.91 22.68 1.76
C ASP A 183 1.14 21.35 1.73
N ARG A 184 0.54 21.03 2.87
CA ARG A 184 -0.12 19.74 3.11
C ARG A 184 -1.48 19.63 2.44
N ALA A 185 -2.15 20.73 2.14
CA ALA A 185 -3.49 20.70 1.57
C ALA A 185 -3.48 20.12 0.16
N GLU A 186 -2.51 20.53 -0.67
CA GLU A 186 -2.37 20.06 -2.05
C GLU A 186 -1.87 18.60 -2.14
N LEU A 187 -1.17 18.13 -1.10
CA LEU A 187 -0.60 16.78 -1.07
C LEU A 187 -1.66 15.67 -1.01
N LEU A 188 -2.87 15.97 -0.51
CA LEU A 188 -3.92 14.99 -0.25
C LEU A 188 -4.88 14.78 -1.43
N ALA A 189 -4.73 15.56 -2.51
CA ALA A 189 -5.53 15.37 -3.71
C ALA A 189 -5.15 14.06 -4.42
N PRO A 190 -6.13 13.26 -4.91
CA PRO A 190 -5.84 12.12 -5.75
C PRO A 190 -5.16 12.57 -7.06
N PRO A 191 -4.45 11.67 -7.76
CA PRO A 191 -3.91 11.99 -9.08
C PRO A 191 -5.04 12.26 -10.08
N PRO A 192 -4.74 12.96 -11.21
CA PRO A 192 -5.71 13.23 -12.25
C PRO A 192 -6.30 11.94 -12.86
N LEU A 193 -7.52 12.02 -13.39
CA LEU A 193 -8.22 10.86 -13.95
C LEU A 193 -7.49 10.24 -15.17
N ASP A 194 -6.84 11.07 -15.99
CA ASP A 194 -6.03 10.61 -17.13
C ASP A 194 -4.83 9.78 -16.67
N TRP A 195 -4.19 10.14 -15.56
CA TRP A 195 -3.13 9.32 -14.95
C TRP A 195 -3.69 7.98 -14.46
N LEU A 196 -4.84 8.01 -13.79
CA LEU A 196 -5.50 6.79 -13.29
C LEU A 196 -6.00 5.86 -14.41
N ALA A 197 -6.28 6.37 -15.61
CA ALA A 197 -6.62 5.57 -16.79
C ALA A 197 -5.46 4.65 -17.23
N GLY A 198 -4.24 4.91 -16.80
CA GLY A 198 -3.08 4.00 -16.95
C GLY A 198 -3.19 2.72 -16.12
N LEU A 199 -4.11 2.63 -15.18
CA LEU A 199 -4.33 1.44 -14.38
C LEU A 199 -5.20 0.41 -15.09
N GLU A 200 -4.98 -0.85 -14.79
CA GLU A 200 -5.83 -1.97 -15.13
C GLU A 200 -6.57 -2.43 -13.87
N VAL A 201 -7.87 -2.65 -14.00
CA VAL A 201 -8.70 -3.34 -12.99
C VAL A 201 -9.00 -4.73 -13.53
N ARG A 202 -8.53 -5.77 -12.86
CA ARG A 202 -8.74 -7.15 -13.32
C ARG A 202 -9.22 -8.08 -12.22
N PRO A 203 -10.19 -8.98 -12.52
CA PRO A 203 -10.58 -10.02 -11.59
C PRO A 203 -9.44 -11.02 -11.43
N VAL A 204 -9.21 -11.46 -10.19
CA VAL A 204 -8.18 -12.46 -9.86
C VAL A 204 -8.76 -13.62 -9.06
N GLY A 205 -7.98 -14.69 -8.92
CA GLY A 205 -8.39 -15.90 -8.20
C GLY A 205 -8.66 -15.64 -6.72
N ARG A 206 -9.58 -16.41 -6.13
CA ARG A 206 -9.99 -16.28 -4.72
C ARG A 206 -8.89 -16.69 -3.73
N ALA A 207 -7.83 -17.38 -4.19
CA ALA A 207 -6.71 -17.81 -3.37
C ALA A 207 -6.01 -16.65 -2.62
N VAL A 208 -6.03 -15.43 -3.18
CA VAL A 208 -5.50 -14.23 -2.53
C VAL A 208 -6.20 -13.90 -1.19
N GLY A 209 -7.38 -14.43 -0.95
CA GLY A 209 -8.10 -14.25 0.32
C GLY A 209 -7.41 -14.88 1.53
N ASP A 210 -6.61 -15.93 1.32
CA ASP A 210 -5.80 -16.56 2.37
C ASP A 210 -4.40 -15.91 2.38
N VAL A 211 -4.02 -15.33 3.52
CA VAL A 211 -2.72 -14.66 3.72
C VAL A 211 -1.52 -15.61 3.64
N ARG A 212 -1.74 -16.92 3.72
CA ARG A 212 -0.69 -17.92 3.63
C ARG A 212 -0.28 -18.21 2.18
N ASN A 213 -1.12 -17.84 1.23
CA ASN A 213 -0.82 -18.02 -0.18
C ASN A 213 0.05 -16.86 -0.67
N ASP A 214 1.07 -17.16 -1.45
CA ASP A 214 1.94 -16.23 -2.14
C ASP A 214 2.23 -16.72 -3.57
N GLY A 215 2.84 -15.88 -4.37
CA GLY A 215 3.30 -16.19 -5.71
C GLY A 215 2.56 -15.46 -6.83
N PRO A 216 3.17 -15.42 -8.04
CA PRO A 216 2.70 -14.57 -9.16
C PRO A 216 1.31 -14.96 -9.70
N GLY A 217 0.87 -16.19 -9.47
CA GLY A 217 -0.47 -16.65 -9.85
C GLY A 217 -1.60 -15.87 -9.17
N LEU A 218 -1.34 -15.25 -8.00
CA LEU A 218 -2.35 -14.47 -7.28
C LEU A 218 -2.76 -13.18 -8.00
N THR A 219 -1.87 -12.64 -8.84
CA THR A 219 -2.13 -11.42 -9.63
C THR A 219 -2.66 -11.72 -11.03
N ALA A 220 -2.73 -13.01 -11.42
CA ALA A 220 -3.16 -13.40 -12.75
C ALA A 220 -4.67 -13.14 -12.94
N ARG A 221 -5.02 -12.62 -14.15
CA ARG A 221 -6.43 -12.43 -14.53
C ARG A 221 -7.14 -13.77 -14.61
N VAL A 222 -8.34 -13.84 -14.05
CA VAL A 222 -9.24 -14.97 -14.20
C VAL A 222 -10.52 -14.54 -14.94
N PRO A 223 -11.21 -15.44 -15.66
CA PRO A 223 -12.55 -15.17 -16.17
C PRO A 223 -13.49 -14.88 -15.00
N LEU A 224 -14.40 -13.92 -15.19
CA LEU A 224 -15.52 -13.77 -14.25
C LEU A 224 -16.43 -14.99 -14.43
N ALA A 225 -16.75 -15.68 -13.34
CA ALA A 225 -17.73 -16.77 -13.37
C ALA A 225 -19.07 -16.22 -13.90
N ARG A 226 -19.61 -16.87 -14.94
CA ARG A 226 -20.96 -16.54 -15.41
C ARG A 226 -21.96 -16.94 -14.33
N PRO A 227 -23.05 -16.18 -14.14
CA PRO A 227 -24.10 -16.57 -13.22
C PRO A 227 -24.59 -17.99 -13.56
N GLY A 228 -24.39 -18.96 -12.65
CA GLY A 228 -24.84 -20.34 -12.80
C GLY A 228 -23.76 -21.35 -13.25
N GLU A 229 -22.53 -20.95 -13.55
CA GLU A 229 -21.43 -21.90 -13.75
C GLU A 229 -20.77 -22.30 -12.41
N PRO A 230 -20.61 -23.60 -12.12
CA PRO A 230 -19.86 -24.04 -10.96
C PRO A 230 -18.39 -23.56 -11.09
N ALA A 231 -17.79 -23.10 -10.01
CA ALA A 231 -16.38 -22.74 -10.00
C ALA A 231 -15.54 -23.94 -10.45
N GLU A 232 -14.69 -23.77 -11.48
CA GLU A 232 -13.73 -24.82 -11.85
C GLU A 232 -12.86 -25.20 -10.64
N PRO A 233 -12.69 -26.49 -10.37
CA PRO A 233 -11.83 -26.92 -9.29
C PRO A 233 -10.38 -26.48 -9.61
N THR A 234 -9.78 -25.72 -8.72
CA THR A 234 -8.36 -25.40 -8.78
C THR A 234 -7.59 -26.69 -8.62
N LEU A 235 -6.98 -27.20 -9.68
CA LEU A 235 -6.03 -28.30 -9.60
C LEU A 235 -4.79 -27.79 -8.87
N PHE A 236 -4.52 -28.40 -7.72
CA PHE A 236 -3.30 -28.22 -6.92
C PHE A 236 -2.13 -28.98 -7.55
#